data_7669a4423e5a771dcd8dc6e9efd573c1
#
_entry.id   7669a4423e5a771dcd8dc6e9efd573c1
#
_cell.length_a   1.000
_cell.length_b   1.000
_cell.length_c   1.000
_cell.angle_alpha   90.00
_cell.angle_beta   90.00
_cell.angle_gamma   90.00
#
_symmetry.space_group_name_H-M   'P 1'
#
loop_
_entity.id
_entity.type
_entity.pdbx_description
1 polymer ?
#
loop_
_entity_poly.entity_id
_entity_poly.type
_entity_poly.pdbx_seq_one_letter_code
_entity_poly.pdbx_strand_id
1 'polypeptide(L)'
;MQVGVPEGRAGGAGGARQGGAGRGRQAGPAKPAPRGTDGRVLLGGATPKEKGVWLPGAVVSNPLGLKDAPFQPWAKALLEDRKNNELEPHTRCKPSGVTRQFLTPYGVEIVELRELERVYIFDIGGPHTYRTVYMDGRTHPANFSPTFYGHSIGWWEGDTLLVEANQFTEDTWLGSDGYFHSPAMRVIERFQRVGDTLQYSATVHDPEVLAEPWNIPARTLRLSIDPGDALVEVPPCIERDSPHMLTNEHH
;
A
#
# COMPACT_ATOMS: atom_id res chain seq x y z
N MET A 1 15.81 35.79 47.69
CA MET A 1 16.86 34.78 47.51
C MET A 1 17.06 34.64 46.01
N GLN A 2 18.10 35.27 45.48
CA GLN A 2 18.56 35.10 44.11
C GLN A 2 19.46 33.88 44.07
N VAL A 3 19.29 33.00 43.09
CA VAL A 3 20.23 31.94 42.76
C VAL A 3 20.63 32.12 41.31
N GLY A 4 21.91 32.33 41.12
CA GLY A 4 22.53 32.78 39.89
C GLY A 4 22.69 31.70 38.83
N VAL A 5 22.78 32.19 37.61
CA VAL A 5 23.16 31.48 36.38
C VAL A 5 24.67 31.45 36.29
N PRO A 6 25.34 30.36 35.92
CA PRO A 6 26.73 30.41 35.48
C PRO A 6 26.77 30.54 33.93
N GLU A 7 27.43 31.60 33.51
CA GLU A 7 27.95 31.83 32.16
C GLU A 7 29.15 30.93 31.84
N GLY A 8 29.23 30.54 30.56
CA GLY A 8 30.48 30.55 29.86
C GLY A 8 31.23 29.24 29.68
N ARG A 9 31.29 28.75 28.41
CA ARG A 9 32.56 28.53 27.71
C ARG A 9 32.37 28.32 26.21
N ALA A 10 32.94 29.23 25.48
CA ALA A 10 33.18 29.12 24.04
C ALA A 10 34.38 28.21 23.76
N GLY A 11 34.41 27.62 22.57
CA GLY A 11 35.63 27.21 21.90
C GLY A 11 35.76 25.74 21.55
N GLY A 12 35.74 25.43 20.28
CA GLY A 12 36.13 24.14 19.76
C GLY A 12 35.80 23.98 18.27
N ALA A 13 36.58 24.63 17.38
CA ALA A 13 36.63 24.31 15.98
C ALA A 13 37.12 22.86 15.81
N GLY A 14 36.38 22.01 15.11
CA GLY A 14 36.73 20.62 14.93
C GLY A 14 36.23 20.07 13.58
N GLY A 15 37.10 20.15 12.55
CA GLY A 15 37.30 19.12 11.55
C GLY A 15 36.12 18.64 10.74
N ALA A 16 35.97 19.16 9.52
CA ALA A 16 35.24 18.52 8.47
C ALA A 16 35.77 17.10 8.21
N ARG A 17 35.05 16.08 8.64
CA ARG A 17 35.28 14.70 8.19
C ARG A 17 34.73 14.56 6.77
N GLN A 18 35.63 14.44 5.82
CA GLN A 18 35.33 13.98 4.47
C GLN A 18 34.59 12.65 4.55
N GLY A 19 33.34 12.64 4.13
CA GLY A 19 32.55 11.44 3.97
C GLY A 19 33.19 10.55 2.90
N GLY A 20 33.75 9.42 3.33
CA GLY A 20 34.20 8.37 2.45
C GLY A 20 33.03 7.89 1.59
N ALA A 21 33.19 7.91 0.28
CA ALA A 21 32.31 7.30 -0.68
C ALA A 21 32.16 5.81 -0.33
N GLY A 22 31.02 5.46 0.28
CA GLY A 22 30.67 4.08 0.55
C GLY A 22 30.64 3.31 -0.75
N ARG A 23 31.62 2.42 -0.97
CA ARG A 23 31.59 1.43 -2.04
C ARG A 23 30.29 0.66 -1.92
N GLY A 24 29.38 0.84 -2.90
CA GLY A 24 28.15 0.08 -3.00
C GLY A 24 28.48 -1.40 -2.85
N ARG A 25 28.06 -2.03 -1.78
CA ARG A 25 28.06 -3.50 -1.68
C ARG A 25 27.21 -4.00 -2.85
N GLN A 26 27.83 -4.65 -3.82
CA GLN A 26 27.10 -5.44 -4.78
C GLN A 26 26.24 -6.42 -3.99
N ALA A 27 24.92 -6.27 -4.09
CA ALA A 27 24.00 -7.21 -3.50
C ALA A 27 24.30 -8.59 -4.11
N GLY A 28 24.63 -9.56 -3.26
CA GLY A 28 24.75 -10.94 -3.68
C GLY A 28 23.46 -11.42 -4.35
N PRO A 29 23.48 -12.59 -5.04
CA PRO A 29 22.29 -13.12 -5.68
C PRO A 29 21.15 -13.21 -4.65
N ALA A 30 19.97 -12.68 -5.03
CA ALA A 30 18.80 -12.69 -4.17
C ALA A 30 18.49 -14.13 -3.74
N LYS A 31 18.19 -14.34 -2.46
CA LYS A 31 17.73 -15.64 -1.98
C LYS A 31 16.49 -16.07 -2.78
N PRO A 32 16.31 -17.36 -3.10
CA PRO A 32 15.07 -17.82 -3.71
C PRO A 32 13.88 -17.57 -2.76
N ALA A 33 12.75 -17.21 -3.32
CA ALA A 33 11.52 -17.08 -2.55
C ALA A 33 11.13 -18.45 -1.96
N PRO A 34 10.64 -18.51 -0.70
CA PRO A 34 10.18 -19.75 -0.10
C PRO A 34 8.95 -20.26 -0.87
N ARG A 35 8.79 -21.60 -0.88
CA ARG A 35 7.71 -22.26 -1.59
C ARG A 35 6.89 -23.13 -0.64
N GLY A 36 5.60 -23.19 -0.89
CA GLY A 36 4.70 -24.13 -0.24
C GLY A 36 4.87 -25.55 -0.74
N THR A 37 4.12 -26.47 -0.16
CA THR A 37 4.11 -27.90 -0.53
C THR A 37 3.61 -28.14 -1.96
N ASP A 38 2.86 -27.20 -2.52
CA ASP A 38 2.38 -27.19 -3.90
C ASP A 38 3.40 -26.63 -4.90
N GLY A 39 4.59 -26.26 -4.44
CA GLY A 39 5.68 -25.67 -5.24
C GLY A 39 5.49 -24.19 -5.57
N ARG A 40 4.36 -23.58 -5.23
CA ARG A 40 4.11 -22.13 -5.46
C ARG A 40 4.86 -21.28 -4.46
N VAL A 41 5.24 -20.09 -4.89
CA VAL A 41 5.87 -19.09 -4.03
C VAL A 41 4.91 -18.71 -2.90
N LEU A 42 5.47 -18.54 -1.70
CA LEU A 42 4.73 -18.03 -0.54
C LEU A 42 4.82 -16.49 -0.52
N LEU A 43 3.70 -15.82 -0.59
CA LEU A 43 3.60 -14.37 -0.39
C LEU A 43 3.44 -14.01 1.08
N GLY A 44 2.79 -14.90 1.85
CA GLY A 44 2.69 -14.80 3.30
C GLY A 44 3.95 -15.23 4.04
N GLY A 45 3.82 -15.40 5.35
CA GLY A 45 4.92 -15.89 6.19
C GLY A 45 5.25 -17.35 5.88
N ALA A 46 6.52 -17.65 5.69
CA ALA A 46 7.00 -19.01 5.46
C ALA A 46 7.25 -19.77 6.77
N THR A 47 7.42 -19.07 7.87
CA THR A 47 7.68 -19.63 9.21
C THR A 47 6.95 -18.82 10.27
N PRO A 48 6.80 -19.30 11.49
CA PRO A 48 6.21 -18.51 12.58
C PRO A 48 6.96 -17.19 12.90
N LYS A 49 8.19 -17.04 12.40
CA LYS A 49 8.99 -15.82 12.56
C LYS A 49 8.79 -14.83 11.40
N GLU A 50 8.32 -15.30 10.26
CA GLU A 50 8.01 -14.48 9.10
C GLU A 50 6.49 -14.32 9.04
N LYS A 51 5.99 -13.15 9.36
CA LYS A 51 4.54 -12.89 9.44
C LYS A 51 3.91 -12.50 8.11
N GLY A 52 4.67 -12.43 7.02
CA GLY A 52 4.14 -11.95 5.73
C GLY A 52 3.86 -10.46 5.69
N VAL A 53 4.54 -9.70 6.56
CA VAL A 53 4.46 -8.24 6.61
C VAL A 53 5.38 -7.63 5.57
N TRP A 54 4.81 -6.83 4.68
CA TRP A 54 5.49 -6.18 3.58
C TRP A 54 5.45 -4.67 3.76
N LEU A 55 6.62 -4.07 4.01
CA LEU A 55 6.77 -2.64 4.22
C LEU A 55 7.32 -1.95 2.97
N PRO A 56 6.90 -0.72 2.66
CA PRO A 56 7.49 0.04 1.57
C PRO A 56 8.98 0.25 1.80
N GLY A 57 9.78 0.10 0.75
CA GLY A 57 11.24 0.22 0.81
C GLY A 57 11.76 1.62 1.14
N ALA A 58 10.93 2.64 1.01
CA ALA A 58 11.13 4.01 1.46
C ALA A 58 9.77 4.62 1.79
N VAL A 59 9.74 5.48 2.81
CA VAL A 59 8.55 6.30 3.07
C VAL A 59 8.41 7.28 1.91
N VAL A 60 7.39 7.11 1.12
CA VAL A 60 7.09 7.98 -0.02
C VAL A 60 5.91 8.84 0.37
N SER A 61 6.19 10.08 0.72
CA SER A 61 5.17 11.07 1.11
C SER A 61 4.24 11.47 -0.05
N ASN A 62 4.60 11.14 -1.29
CA ASN A 62 3.76 11.32 -2.45
C ASN A 62 3.85 10.06 -3.31
N PRO A 63 2.74 9.41 -3.67
CA PRO A 63 2.75 8.26 -4.55
C PRO A 63 3.29 8.67 -5.92
N LEU A 64 4.56 8.37 -6.14
CA LEU A 64 5.29 8.71 -7.37
C LEU A 64 4.54 8.19 -8.60
N GLY A 65 4.32 9.05 -9.56
CA GLY A 65 3.78 8.70 -10.87
C GLY A 65 2.25 8.72 -10.99
N LEU A 66 1.50 9.03 -9.94
CA LEU A 66 0.05 9.21 -10.06
C LEU A 66 -0.30 10.43 -10.91
N LYS A 67 0.52 11.47 -10.90
CA LYS A 67 0.32 12.71 -11.69
C LYS A 67 0.11 12.48 -13.19
N ASP A 68 0.57 11.35 -13.71
CA ASP A 68 0.47 10.97 -15.11
C ASP A 68 -0.76 10.09 -15.42
N ALA A 69 -1.71 9.99 -14.49
CA ALA A 69 -2.94 9.25 -14.71
C ALA A 69 -3.72 9.83 -15.90
N PRO A 70 -4.13 8.98 -16.86
CA PRO A 70 -4.76 9.40 -18.10
C PRO A 70 -6.25 9.75 -17.91
N PHE A 71 -6.55 10.68 -16.99
CA PHE A 71 -7.93 11.12 -16.74
C PHE A 71 -8.53 11.78 -17.98
N GLN A 72 -9.81 11.52 -18.22
CA GLN A 72 -10.59 12.26 -19.20
C GLN A 72 -10.63 13.77 -18.85
N PRO A 73 -10.85 14.67 -19.83
CA PRO A 73 -10.83 16.12 -19.57
C PRO A 73 -11.76 16.57 -18.43
N TRP A 74 -12.98 16.05 -18.38
CA TRP A 74 -13.93 16.36 -17.31
C TRP A 74 -13.45 15.85 -15.95
N ALA A 75 -12.85 14.65 -15.92
CA ALA A 75 -12.38 14.01 -14.70
C ALA A 75 -11.14 14.74 -14.14
N LYS A 76 -10.31 15.33 -15.00
CA LYS A 76 -9.20 16.20 -14.56
C LYS A 76 -9.69 17.42 -13.81
N ALA A 77 -10.78 18.05 -14.25
CA ALA A 77 -11.35 19.19 -13.55
C ALA A 77 -11.87 18.79 -12.16
N LEU A 78 -12.54 17.64 -12.06
CA LEU A 78 -13.02 17.11 -10.78
C LEU A 78 -11.85 16.68 -9.87
N LEU A 79 -10.78 16.10 -10.43
CA LEU A 79 -9.56 15.77 -9.68
C LEU A 79 -8.97 17.02 -9.00
N GLU A 80 -8.81 18.12 -9.74
CA GLU A 80 -8.29 19.37 -9.19
C GLU A 80 -9.22 19.98 -8.13
N ASP A 81 -10.53 19.87 -8.32
CA ASP A 81 -11.50 20.31 -7.33
C ASP A 81 -11.38 19.50 -6.04
N ARG A 82 -11.39 18.17 -6.14
CA ARG A 82 -11.27 17.26 -4.99
C ARG A 82 -9.96 17.45 -4.24
N LYS A 83 -8.86 17.57 -4.96
CA LYS A 83 -7.54 17.80 -4.37
C LYS A 83 -7.49 19.05 -3.48
N ASN A 84 -8.24 20.10 -3.84
CA ASN A 84 -8.23 21.36 -3.13
C ASN A 84 -9.34 21.47 -2.07
N ASN A 85 -10.43 20.74 -2.21
CA ASN A 85 -11.65 20.93 -1.43
C ASN A 85 -12.13 19.69 -0.67
N GLU A 86 -11.59 18.50 -0.97
CA GLU A 86 -11.99 17.27 -0.29
C GLU A 86 -10.82 16.62 0.45
N LEU A 87 -11.15 15.98 1.55
CA LEU A 87 -10.22 15.13 2.28
C LEU A 87 -10.21 13.72 1.67
N GLU A 88 -9.03 13.15 1.58
CA GLU A 88 -8.87 11.75 1.22
C GLU A 88 -9.78 10.85 2.10
N PRO A 89 -10.54 9.92 1.50
CA PRO A 89 -11.42 9.01 2.25
C PRO A 89 -10.69 8.25 3.37
N HIS A 90 -9.44 7.86 3.15
CA HIS A 90 -8.62 7.18 4.14
C HIS A 90 -8.39 8.02 5.42
N THR A 91 -8.23 9.33 5.30
CA THR A 91 -8.10 10.24 6.45
C THR A 91 -9.43 10.43 7.19
N ARG A 92 -10.55 10.02 6.59
CA ARG A 92 -11.89 9.98 7.19
C ARG A 92 -12.27 8.57 7.67
N CYS A 93 -11.31 7.76 8.05
CA CYS A 93 -11.52 6.39 8.55
C CYS A 93 -12.15 5.43 7.51
N LYS A 94 -12.10 5.73 6.23
CA LYS A 94 -12.51 4.79 5.20
C LYS A 94 -11.35 3.85 4.85
N PRO A 95 -11.63 2.60 4.46
CA PRO A 95 -10.61 1.70 3.94
C PRO A 95 -9.83 2.31 2.78
N SER A 96 -8.57 1.90 2.61
CA SER A 96 -7.68 2.44 1.57
C SER A 96 -8.19 2.20 0.15
N GLY A 97 -8.84 1.05 -0.09
CA GLY A 97 -9.13 0.57 -1.43
C GLY A 97 -7.95 -0.16 -2.06
N VAL A 98 -8.16 -0.79 -3.23
CA VAL A 98 -7.25 -1.79 -3.79
C VAL A 98 -5.87 -1.21 -4.10
N THR A 99 -5.78 -0.18 -4.91
CA THR A 99 -4.47 0.37 -5.30
C THR A 99 -3.83 1.16 -4.17
N ARG A 100 -4.62 1.96 -3.47
CA ARG A 100 -4.15 2.80 -2.36
C ARG A 100 -3.52 1.98 -1.24
N GLN A 101 -4.01 0.77 -0.98
CA GLN A 101 -3.46 -0.17 0.01
C GLN A 101 -1.94 -0.34 -0.12
N PHE A 102 -1.43 -0.44 -1.35
CA PHE A 102 0.01 -0.59 -1.62
C PHE A 102 0.75 0.74 -1.81
N LEU A 103 0.05 1.86 -1.75
CA LEU A 103 0.62 3.21 -1.89
C LEU A 103 0.71 3.95 -0.55
N THR A 104 0.26 3.34 0.55
CA THR A 104 0.42 3.88 1.90
C THR A 104 1.86 3.74 2.37
N PRO A 105 2.30 4.54 3.35
CA PRO A 105 3.61 4.36 3.98
C PRO A 105 3.66 3.21 4.99
N TYR A 106 2.53 2.56 5.29
CA TYR A 106 2.41 1.61 6.40
C TYR A 106 2.68 0.16 6.00
N GLY A 107 2.40 -0.20 4.76
CA GLY A 107 2.53 -1.57 4.28
C GLY A 107 1.30 -2.45 4.53
N VAL A 108 1.47 -3.73 4.27
CA VAL A 108 0.41 -4.75 4.34
C VAL A 108 0.93 -6.04 4.98
N GLU A 109 0.01 -6.81 5.55
CA GLU A 109 0.27 -8.21 5.92
C GLU A 109 -0.50 -9.13 4.96
N ILE A 110 0.19 -10.10 4.36
CA ILE A 110 -0.41 -11.10 3.46
C ILE A 110 -0.48 -12.43 4.19
N VAL A 111 -1.68 -12.99 4.29
CA VAL A 111 -1.94 -14.30 4.90
C VAL A 111 -2.58 -15.23 3.87
N GLU A 112 -1.91 -16.34 3.59
CA GLU A 112 -2.41 -17.36 2.67
C GLU A 112 -3.07 -18.49 3.45
N LEU A 113 -4.36 -18.71 3.24
CA LEU A 113 -5.10 -19.87 3.75
C LEU A 113 -5.38 -20.82 2.59
N ARG A 114 -4.42 -21.69 2.30
CA ARG A 114 -4.41 -22.56 1.12
C ARG A 114 -5.53 -23.60 1.18
N GLU A 115 -5.83 -24.11 2.36
CA GLU A 115 -6.91 -25.08 2.59
C GLU A 115 -8.29 -24.48 2.31
N LEU A 116 -8.41 -23.14 2.38
CA LEU A 116 -9.63 -22.42 2.05
C LEU A 116 -9.58 -21.76 0.67
N GLU A 117 -8.47 -21.96 -0.07
CA GLU A 117 -8.22 -21.31 -1.36
C GLU A 117 -8.44 -19.79 -1.30
N ARG A 118 -7.82 -19.15 -0.29
CA ARG A 118 -7.95 -17.70 -0.03
C ARG A 118 -6.61 -17.06 0.31
N VAL A 119 -6.47 -15.82 -0.12
CA VAL A 119 -5.41 -14.92 0.33
C VAL A 119 -6.09 -13.72 0.98
N TYR A 120 -5.65 -13.36 2.19
CA TYR A 120 -6.06 -12.15 2.88
C TYR A 120 -4.94 -11.12 2.79
N ILE A 121 -5.30 -9.89 2.50
CA ILE A 121 -4.37 -8.75 2.49
C ILE A 121 -4.91 -7.73 3.48
N PHE A 122 -4.19 -7.55 4.58
CA PHE A 122 -4.54 -6.65 5.67
C PHE A 122 -3.79 -5.33 5.52
N ASP A 123 -4.45 -4.21 5.77
CA ASP A 123 -3.81 -2.90 5.95
C ASP A 123 -3.20 -2.82 7.35
N ILE A 124 -1.91 -2.50 7.45
CA ILE A 124 -1.26 -2.29 8.74
C ILE A 124 -1.56 -0.89 9.27
N GLY A 125 -1.80 0.06 8.39
CA GLY A 125 -2.15 1.43 8.76
C GLY A 125 -3.62 1.77 8.59
N GLY A 126 -4.02 2.92 9.10
CA GLY A 126 -5.38 3.42 9.00
C GLY A 126 -6.39 2.58 9.77
N PRO A 127 -7.58 2.31 9.20
CA PRO A 127 -8.64 1.57 9.90
C PRO A 127 -8.40 0.05 10.02
N HIS A 128 -7.21 -0.45 9.69
CA HIS A 128 -6.80 -1.87 9.79
C HIS A 128 -7.79 -2.82 9.12
N THR A 129 -8.22 -2.48 7.95
CA THR A 129 -9.16 -3.27 7.16
C THR A 129 -8.43 -4.34 6.34
N TYR A 130 -9.20 -5.24 5.74
CA TYR A 130 -8.64 -6.30 4.91
C TYR A 130 -9.52 -6.59 3.71
N ARG A 131 -8.95 -7.26 2.73
CA ARG A 131 -9.69 -7.86 1.62
C ARG A 131 -9.40 -9.35 1.49
N THR A 132 -10.34 -10.06 0.91
CA THR A 132 -10.21 -11.47 0.57
C THR A 132 -10.02 -11.62 -0.93
N VAL A 133 -8.96 -12.33 -1.33
CA VAL A 133 -8.76 -12.79 -2.71
C VAL A 133 -9.15 -14.25 -2.78
N TYR A 134 -10.10 -14.58 -3.63
CA TYR A 134 -10.58 -15.94 -3.85
C TYR A 134 -9.72 -16.64 -4.90
N MET A 135 -9.17 -17.81 -4.56
CA MET A 135 -8.23 -18.57 -5.39
C MET A 135 -8.84 -19.86 -5.97
N ASP A 136 -10.14 -20.06 -5.77
CA ASP A 136 -10.89 -21.29 -6.10
C ASP A 136 -11.44 -21.32 -7.54
N GLY A 137 -10.96 -20.42 -8.40
CA GLY A 137 -11.35 -20.38 -9.82
C GLY A 137 -12.75 -19.82 -10.08
N ARG A 138 -13.40 -19.24 -9.06
CA ARG A 138 -14.71 -18.60 -9.24
C ARG A 138 -14.66 -17.39 -10.17
N THR A 139 -15.81 -16.98 -10.66
CA THR A 139 -16.01 -15.69 -11.33
C THR A 139 -16.57 -14.66 -10.36
N HIS A 140 -16.53 -13.38 -10.75
CA HIS A 140 -17.20 -12.34 -9.98
C HIS A 140 -18.71 -12.56 -9.97
N PRO A 141 -19.37 -12.52 -8.79
CA PRO A 141 -20.82 -12.68 -8.71
C PRO A 141 -21.55 -11.46 -9.30
N ALA A 142 -22.59 -11.71 -10.08
CA ALA A 142 -23.35 -10.63 -10.73
C ALA A 142 -24.07 -9.69 -9.73
N ASN A 143 -24.47 -10.22 -8.58
CA ASN A 143 -25.26 -9.52 -7.56
C ASN A 143 -24.46 -9.22 -6.29
N PHE A 144 -23.19 -8.86 -6.42
CA PHE A 144 -22.36 -8.48 -5.27
C PHE A 144 -22.62 -7.02 -4.92
N SER A 145 -22.85 -6.75 -3.65
CA SER A 145 -22.94 -5.36 -3.16
C SER A 145 -21.58 -4.72 -3.20
N PRO A 146 -21.40 -3.54 -3.82
CA PRO A 146 -20.11 -2.86 -3.88
C PRO A 146 -19.51 -2.65 -2.49
N THR A 147 -18.19 -2.82 -2.38
CA THR A 147 -17.42 -2.60 -1.15
C THR A 147 -16.19 -1.75 -1.43
N PHE A 148 -15.51 -1.29 -0.39
CA PHE A 148 -14.28 -0.49 -0.52
C PHE A 148 -13.15 -1.22 -1.24
N TYR A 149 -13.06 -2.54 -1.09
CA TYR A 149 -12.06 -3.38 -1.79
C TYR A 149 -12.65 -4.17 -2.95
N GLY A 150 -13.94 -4.01 -3.23
CA GLY A 150 -14.63 -4.77 -4.26
C GLY A 150 -14.65 -6.27 -4.00
N HIS A 151 -14.87 -7.04 -5.05
CA HIS A 151 -14.70 -8.49 -5.05
C HIS A 151 -13.42 -8.85 -5.80
N SER A 152 -12.54 -9.64 -5.19
CA SER A 152 -11.23 -10.01 -5.75
C SER A 152 -11.14 -11.50 -6.01
N ILE A 153 -10.71 -11.88 -7.21
CA ILE A 153 -10.36 -13.24 -7.60
C ILE A 153 -8.90 -13.29 -8.01
N GLY A 154 -8.23 -14.41 -7.77
CA GLY A 154 -6.80 -14.54 -8.05
C GLY A 154 -6.45 -15.85 -8.74
N TRP A 155 -5.36 -15.83 -9.49
CA TRP A 155 -4.76 -17.00 -10.11
C TRP A 155 -3.24 -16.83 -10.24
N TRP A 156 -2.55 -17.94 -10.43
CA TRP A 156 -1.10 -17.92 -10.58
C TRP A 156 -0.68 -18.04 -12.05
N GLU A 157 0.22 -17.17 -12.48
CA GLU A 157 0.99 -17.30 -13.71
C GLU A 157 2.47 -17.48 -13.36
N GLY A 158 2.94 -18.74 -13.36
CA GLY A 158 4.27 -19.07 -12.85
C GLY A 158 4.43 -18.67 -11.38
N ASP A 159 5.39 -17.80 -11.08
CA ASP A 159 5.66 -17.29 -9.73
C ASP A 159 4.98 -15.94 -9.44
N THR A 160 4.09 -15.49 -10.31
CA THR A 160 3.34 -14.25 -10.16
C THR A 160 1.89 -14.55 -9.78
N LEU A 161 1.43 -14.01 -8.66
CA LEU A 161 0.00 -13.97 -8.34
C LEU A 161 -0.63 -12.80 -9.11
N LEU A 162 -1.64 -13.09 -9.90
CA LEU A 162 -2.53 -12.09 -10.49
C LEU A 162 -3.81 -12.00 -9.68
N VAL A 163 -4.29 -10.79 -9.50
CA VAL A 163 -5.57 -10.53 -8.82
C VAL A 163 -6.39 -9.57 -9.67
N GLU A 164 -7.60 -9.98 -9.99
CA GLU A 164 -8.60 -9.09 -10.59
C GLU A 164 -9.59 -8.67 -9.51
N ALA A 165 -9.87 -7.37 -9.44
CA ALA A 165 -10.85 -6.81 -8.52
C ALA A 165 -11.80 -5.86 -9.26
N ASN A 166 -13.09 -5.91 -8.90
CA ASN A 166 -14.14 -5.03 -9.41
C ASN A 166 -15.26 -4.85 -8.36
N GLN A 167 -16.34 -4.14 -8.70
CA GLN A 167 -17.49 -3.89 -7.80
C GLN A 167 -17.13 -3.06 -6.57
N PHE A 168 -16.50 -1.92 -6.82
CA PHE A 168 -16.09 -0.96 -5.80
C PHE A 168 -17.18 0.07 -5.49
N THR A 169 -17.21 0.56 -4.24
CA THR A 169 -17.91 1.80 -3.91
C THR A 169 -17.09 2.99 -4.42
N GLU A 170 -17.73 4.15 -4.58
CA GLU A 170 -17.04 5.40 -4.95
C GLU A 170 -16.32 6.07 -3.77
N ASP A 171 -16.40 5.48 -2.58
CA ASP A 171 -15.86 6.02 -1.33
C ASP A 171 -14.35 5.76 -1.14
N THR A 172 -13.64 5.32 -2.16
CA THR A 172 -12.18 5.13 -2.14
C THR A 172 -11.51 5.91 -3.27
N TRP A 173 -10.23 6.18 -3.08
CA TRP A 173 -9.41 6.80 -4.10
C TRP A 173 -8.26 5.88 -4.50
N LEU A 174 -7.78 6.03 -5.73
CA LEU A 174 -6.63 5.29 -6.27
C LEU A 174 -5.31 5.66 -5.59
N GLY A 175 -5.28 6.83 -4.99
CA GLY A 175 -4.16 7.41 -4.25
C GLY A 175 -4.63 8.60 -3.44
N SER A 176 -3.73 9.37 -2.84
CA SER A 176 -4.01 10.68 -2.24
C SER A 176 -4.41 11.71 -3.32
N ASP A 177 -4.71 12.92 -2.92
CA ASP A 177 -4.84 14.07 -3.81
C ASP A 177 -5.97 13.97 -4.86
N GLY A 178 -7.12 13.40 -4.50
CA GLY A 178 -8.32 13.43 -5.34
C GLY A 178 -8.39 12.38 -6.45
N TYR A 179 -7.47 11.43 -6.53
CA TYR A 179 -7.43 10.38 -7.58
C TYR A 179 -8.59 9.40 -7.44
N PHE A 180 -9.77 9.82 -7.82
CA PHE A 180 -10.99 9.05 -7.72
C PHE A 180 -11.17 8.03 -8.86
N HIS A 181 -12.17 7.19 -8.73
CA HIS A 181 -12.61 6.21 -9.74
C HIS A 181 -14.14 6.16 -9.79
N SER A 182 -14.68 5.49 -10.82
CA SER A 182 -16.11 5.18 -10.92
C SER A 182 -16.43 3.76 -10.42
N PRO A 183 -17.71 3.40 -10.25
CA PRO A 183 -18.12 2.02 -9.99
C PRO A 183 -17.77 1.03 -11.11
N ALA A 184 -17.52 1.54 -12.33
CA ALA A 184 -17.10 0.71 -13.47
C ALA A 184 -15.63 0.29 -13.41
N MET A 185 -14.90 0.74 -12.40
CA MET A 185 -13.49 0.40 -12.24
C MET A 185 -13.25 -1.10 -12.13
N ARG A 186 -12.22 -1.57 -12.83
CA ARG A 186 -11.62 -2.90 -12.71
C ARG A 186 -10.13 -2.75 -12.58
N VAL A 187 -9.53 -3.49 -11.65
CA VAL A 187 -8.08 -3.46 -11.41
C VAL A 187 -7.51 -4.85 -11.61
N ILE A 188 -6.39 -4.94 -12.32
CA ILE A 188 -5.57 -6.15 -12.41
C ILE A 188 -4.25 -5.88 -11.72
N GLU A 189 -3.96 -6.63 -10.67
CA GLU A 189 -2.76 -6.51 -9.85
C GLU A 189 -1.82 -7.69 -10.09
N ARG A 190 -0.53 -7.44 -9.92
CA ARG A 190 0.53 -8.44 -10.04
C ARG A 190 1.42 -8.40 -8.81
N PHE A 191 1.60 -9.55 -8.19
CA PHE A 191 2.43 -9.74 -7.00
C PHE A 191 3.52 -10.76 -7.33
N GLN A 192 4.77 -10.34 -7.28
CA GLN A 192 5.91 -11.21 -7.53
C GLN A 192 6.91 -11.11 -6.39
N ARG A 193 7.10 -12.20 -5.67
CA ARG A 193 8.09 -12.27 -4.60
C ARG A 193 9.43 -12.75 -5.13
N VAL A 194 10.49 -12.00 -4.84
CA VAL A 194 11.89 -12.37 -5.12
C VAL A 194 12.67 -12.26 -3.81
N GLY A 195 12.94 -13.40 -3.17
CA GLY A 195 13.57 -13.43 -1.86
C GLY A 195 12.73 -12.69 -0.80
N ASP A 196 13.32 -11.65 -0.23
CA ASP A 196 12.70 -10.82 0.79
C ASP A 196 12.11 -9.51 0.21
N THR A 197 11.84 -9.48 -1.10
CA THR A 197 11.18 -8.36 -1.77
C THR A 197 9.90 -8.81 -2.45
N LEU A 198 8.88 -7.96 -2.42
CA LEU A 198 7.63 -8.10 -3.15
C LEU A 198 7.53 -6.98 -4.17
N GLN A 199 7.47 -7.35 -5.44
CA GLN A 199 7.18 -6.44 -6.54
C GLN A 199 5.66 -6.39 -6.72
N TYR A 200 5.10 -5.21 -6.62
CA TYR A 200 3.68 -4.94 -6.84
C TYR A 200 3.52 -4.01 -8.04
N SER A 201 2.58 -4.32 -8.91
CA SER A 201 2.13 -3.42 -9.97
C SER A 201 0.63 -3.62 -10.21
N ALA A 202 -0.03 -2.61 -10.75
CA ALA A 202 -1.45 -2.67 -11.06
C ALA A 202 -1.76 -1.94 -12.36
N THR A 203 -2.77 -2.44 -13.07
CA THR A 203 -3.41 -1.77 -14.22
C THR A 203 -4.86 -1.48 -13.85
N VAL A 204 -5.24 -0.20 -13.91
CA VAL A 204 -6.60 0.28 -13.65
C VAL A 204 -7.31 0.46 -14.98
N HIS A 205 -8.47 -0.14 -15.11
CA HIS A 205 -9.41 0.05 -16.20
C HIS A 205 -10.65 0.74 -15.65
N ASP A 206 -10.90 1.96 -16.08
CA ASP A 206 -12.09 2.74 -15.70
C ASP A 206 -12.51 3.60 -16.90
N PRO A 207 -13.34 3.05 -17.80
CA PRO A 207 -13.68 3.74 -19.03
C PRO A 207 -14.53 5.00 -18.84
N GLU A 208 -15.10 5.18 -17.66
CA GLU A 208 -15.88 6.39 -17.34
C GLU A 208 -14.97 7.56 -16.93
N VAL A 209 -13.85 7.27 -16.28
CA VAL A 209 -12.96 8.28 -15.69
C VAL A 209 -11.65 8.42 -16.45
N LEU A 210 -11.11 7.31 -16.97
CA LEU A 210 -9.83 7.26 -17.67
C LEU A 210 -10.02 7.22 -19.19
N ALA A 211 -9.16 7.93 -19.94
CA ALA A 211 -9.13 7.90 -21.40
C ALA A 211 -8.54 6.60 -21.96
N GLU A 212 -7.67 5.93 -21.17
CA GLU A 212 -7.05 4.65 -21.49
C GLU A 212 -6.71 3.90 -20.19
N PRO A 213 -6.43 2.58 -20.25
CA PRO A 213 -5.98 1.84 -19.07
C PRO A 213 -4.72 2.45 -18.47
N TRP A 214 -4.72 2.62 -17.16
CA TRP A 214 -3.62 3.25 -16.45
C TRP A 214 -2.76 2.23 -15.72
N ASN A 215 -1.48 2.18 -16.09
CA ASN A 215 -0.49 1.37 -15.39
C ASN A 215 0.09 2.17 -14.22
N ILE A 216 -0.29 1.78 -13.02
CA ILE A 216 0.27 2.36 -11.80
C ILE A 216 1.76 1.97 -11.70
N PRO A 217 2.65 2.91 -11.40
CA PRO A 217 4.06 2.62 -11.25
C PRO A 217 4.33 1.50 -10.25
N ALA A 218 5.21 0.58 -10.64
CA ALA A 218 5.56 -0.57 -9.81
C ALA A 218 6.15 -0.14 -8.46
N ARG A 219 5.82 -0.90 -7.42
CA ARG A 219 6.30 -0.72 -6.05
C ARG A 219 7.12 -1.92 -5.62
N THR A 220 8.16 -1.66 -4.87
CA THR A 220 8.95 -2.69 -4.20
C THR A 220 8.73 -2.57 -2.70
N LEU A 221 8.22 -3.63 -2.11
CA LEU A 221 8.10 -3.76 -0.66
C LEU A 221 9.15 -4.74 -0.15
N ARG A 222 9.51 -4.63 1.11
CA ARG A 222 10.45 -5.51 1.79
C ARG A 222 9.75 -6.29 2.88
N LEU A 223 10.07 -7.57 2.97
CA LEU A 223 9.60 -8.42 4.06
C LEU A 223 10.19 -7.92 5.38
N SER A 224 9.32 -7.64 6.34
CA SER A 224 9.76 -7.33 7.70
C SER A 224 9.92 -8.62 8.52
N ILE A 225 10.99 -8.65 9.29
CA ILE A 225 11.26 -9.67 10.31
C ILE A 225 11.16 -9.10 11.73
N ASP A 226 10.85 -7.82 11.87
CA ASP A 226 10.68 -7.18 13.17
C ASP A 226 9.37 -7.66 13.81
N PRO A 227 9.41 -8.20 15.04
CA PRO A 227 8.20 -8.60 15.76
C PRO A 227 7.22 -7.44 16.01
N GLY A 228 7.72 -6.19 16.06
CA GLY A 228 6.91 -4.99 16.21
C GLY A 228 6.10 -4.62 14.98
N ASP A 229 6.55 -5.03 13.79
CA ASP A 229 5.89 -4.80 12.52
C ASP A 229 4.80 -5.86 12.29
N ALA A 230 3.74 -5.82 13.04
CA ALA A 230 2.64 -6.76 12.93
C ALA A 230 1.31 -6.02 12.95
N LEU A 231 0.32 -6.62 12.30
CA LEU A 231 -1.06 -6.20 12.51
C LEU A 231 -1.41 -6.40 13.99
N VAL A 232 -1.78 -5.33 14.66
CA VAL A 232 -2.22 -5.34 16.06
C VAL A 232 -3.62 -4.73 16.17
N GLU A 233 -4.33 -5.10 17.22
CA GLU A 233 -5.59 -4.43 17.53
C GLU A 233 -5.33 -2.97 17.89
N VAL A 234 -6.08 -2.08 17.30
CA VAL A 234 -6.07 -0.65 17.61
C VAL A 234 -7.49 -0.17 17.89
N PRO A 235 -7.67 0.92 18.63
CA PRO A 235 -9.00 1.52 18.76
C PRO A 235 -9.62 1.82 17.40
N PRO A 236 -10.91 1.58 17.20
CA PRO A 236 -11.58 1.91 15.95
C PRO A 236 -11.39 3.38 15.58
N CYS A 237 -10.96 3.63 14.37
CA CYS A 237 -10.94 4.96 13.79
C CYS A 237 -12.40 5.45 13.61
N ILE A 238 -12.71 6.65 14.04
CA ILE A 238 -14.03 7.25 13.89
C ILE A 238 -13.92 8.66 13.30
N GLU A 239 -14.92 9.08 12.54
CA GLU A 239 -14.87 10.36 11.81
C GLU A 239 -14.71 11.59 12.74
N ARG A 240 -15.14 11.53 13.98
CA ARG A 240 -14.89 12.62 14.96
C ARG A 240 -13.39 12.84 15.21
N ASP A 241 -12.55 11.86 14.91
CA ASP A 241 -11.10 11.97 15.07
C ASP A 241 -10.45 12.68 13.86
N SER A 242 -11.21 12.90 12.79
CA SER A 242 -10.72 13.54 11.56
C SER A 242 -10.12 14.94 11.77
N PRO A 243 -10.60 15.80 12.71
CA PRO A 243 -9.95 17.08 12.97
C PRO A 243 -8.48 16.95 13.39
N HIS A 244 -8.10 15.85 14.01
CA HIS A 244 -6.71 15.57 14.39
C HIS A 244 -5.85 15.08 13.20
N MET A 245 -6.50 14.60 12.14
CA MET A 245 -5.84 14.15 10.92
C MET A 245 -5.71 15.24 9.86
N LEU A 246 -6.33 16.41 10.10
CA LEU A 246 -6.36 17.54 9.17
C LEU A 246 -5.18 18.49 9.33
N THR A 247 -4.42 18.37 10.40
CA THR A 247 -3.24 19.20 10.59
C THR A 247 -2.08 18.62 9.80
N ASN A 248 -1.36 19.46 9.06
CA ASN A 248 -0.14 19.08 8.33
C ASN A 248 0.98 18.54 9.26
N GLU A 249 0.71 18.39 10.53
CA GLU A 249 1.65 17.89 11.55
C GLU A 249 1.74 16.35 11.59
N HIS A 250 0.88 15.64 10.84
CA HIS A 250 0.83 14.17 10.80
C HIS A 250 1.26 13.55 9.45
N HIS A 251 1.90 14.34 8.60
CA HIS A 251 2.38 13.88 7.29
C HIS A 251 3.89 13.85 7.19
#